data_aae6e7f1d724bd30806be783dcf4fb8e
#
_entry.id   aae6e7f1d724bd30806be783dcf4fb8e
#
_cell.length_a   1.000
_cell.length_b   1.000
_cell.length_c   1.000
_cell.angle_alpha   90.00
_cell.angle_beta   90.00
_cell.angle_gamma   90.00
#
_symmetry.space_group_name_H-M   'P 1'
#
loop_
_entity.id
_entity.type
_entity.pdbx_description
1 polymer ?
#
loop_
_entity_poly.entity_id
_entity_poly.type
_entity_poly.pdbx_seq_one_letter_code
_entity_poly.pdbx_strand_id
1 'polypeptide(L)'
;MFEIARRATGGTDMSNLTIRPINTGFVTMIPKQYLYHHSTVAYYPDASDREEEYPVFTYLVEGGDKLLLVDTGMAYTERADKYHHHGSYQPEGMAIADQLAKIGYKPEDIDIVVFTHLHWDHCFYMEKFTNAKFYVNKKEYEFAMDPIPLYYKSYEAPQLGITRPFEGIKMELLEGEAEIMPGVRVFETPGHSIGHQSVEIDTATGRYICCGDAIFIMDNTKPIEEIHYDITPPNRFSDIVSAWKSIELIKARAESLDKILTCHDREMLDRVSKTPILGL
;
A
#
# COMPACT_ATOMS: atom_id res chain seq x y z
N MET A 1 12.51 -51.31 9.42
CA MET A 1 13.53 -50.28 9.68
C MET A 1 13.51 -49.37 8.45
N PHE A 2 12.67 -48.35 8.46
CA PHE A 2 12.54 -47.37 7.36
C PHE A 2 13.32 -46.13 7.74
N GLU A 3 14.39 -45.90 7.00
CA GLU A 3 15.25 -44.73 7.10
C GLU A 3 14.56 -43.54 6.42
N ILE A 4 14.08 -42.59 7.22
CA ILE A 4 13.54 -41.35 6.71
C ILE A 4 14.73 -40.45 6.36
N ALA A 5 15.02 -40.35 5.06
CA ALA A 5 15.99 -39.41 4.56
C ALA A 5 15.52 -37.97 4.90
N ARG A 6 16.20 -37.33 5.83
CA ARG A 6 16.11 -35.88 6.07
C ARG A 6 16.64 -35.18 4.83
N ARG A 7 15.74 -34.64 4.02
CA ARG A 7 16.10 -33.60 3.02
C ARG A 7 16.74 -32.44 3.78
N ALA A 8 17.99 -32.20 3.51
CA ALA A 8 18.68 -30.99 3.92
C ALA A 8 17.91 -29.81 3.31
N THR A 9 17.33 -28.98 4.15
CA THR A 9 16.84 -27.64 3.78
C THR A 9 18.09 -26.85 3.41
N GLY A 10 18.30 -26.66 2.11
CA GLY A 10 19.30 -25.73 1.60
C GLY A 10 19.04 -24.38 2.26
N GLY A 11 20.09 -23.78 2.85
CA GLY A 11 20.01 -22.44 3.41
C GLY A 11 19.48 -21.52 2.32
N THR A 12 18.37 -20.85 2.61
CA THR A 12 17.87 -19.72 1.81
C THR A 12 18.96 -18.67 1.83
N ASP A 13 19.53 -18.44 0.66
CA ASP A 13 20.39 -17.27 0.44
C ASP A 13 19.56 -16.07 0.88
N MET A 14 20.01 -15.34 1.94
CA MET A 14 19.29 -14.20 2.48
C MET A 14 19.16 -13.19 1.35
N SER A 15 17.92 -12.86 0.97
CA SER A 15 17.67 -12.03 -0.21
C SER A 15 18.38 -10.67 -0.03
N ASN A 16 19.10 -10.24 -1.06
CA ASN A 16 19.74 -8.92 -1.09
C ASN A 16 18.75 -7.79 -1.37
N LEU A 17 17.45 -8.07 -1.29
CA LEU A 17 16.44 -7.06 -1.56
C LEU A 17 16.46 -5.98 -0.49
N THR A 18 16.34 -4.76 -0.93
CA THR A 18 16.17 -3.57 -0.08
C THR A 18 14.92 -2.82 -0.50
N ILE A 19 14.38 -2.01 0.41
CA ILE A 19 13.14 -1.28 0.19
C ILE A 19 13.41 0.21 0.40
N ARG A 20 13.07 1.00 -0.58
CA ARG A 20 13.13 2.46 -0.51
C ARG A 20 11.72 3.03 -0.48
N PRO A 21 11.27 3.54 0.68
CA PRO A 21 10.01 4.29 0.77
C PRO A 21 10.12 5.61 0.00
N ILE A 22 9.12 5.95 -0.78
CA ILE A 22 9.04 7.16 -1.60
C ILE A 22 7.74 7.87 -1.28
N ASN A 23 7.80 9.07 -0.72
CA ASN A 23 6.61 9.90 -0.52
C ASN A 23 6.27 10.64 -1.83
N THR A 24 5.05 10.46 -2.32
CA THR A 24 4.57 11.04 -3.58
C THR A 24 3.62 12.22 -3.40
N GLY A 25 3.35 12.64 -2.17
CA GLY A 25 2.49 13.79 -1.86
C GLY A 25 1.74 13.60 -0.54
N PHE A 26 0.69 14.37 -0.35
CA PHE A 26 -0.09 14.40 0.89
C PHE A 26 -1.59 14.38 0.60
N VAL A 27 -2.29 13.48 1.28
CA VAL A 27 -3.75 13.48 1.34
C VAL A 27 -4.21 14.19 2.60
N THR A 28 -5.28 14.97 2.47
CA THR A 28 -5.91 15.65 3.60
C THR A 28 -7.11 14.85 4.06
N MET A 29 -7.16 14.52 5.35
CA MET A 29 -8.27 13.78 5.96
C MET A 29 -8.51 14.22 7.40
N ILE A 30 -9.71 13.98 7.91
CA ILE A 30 -10.05 14.21 9.32
C ILE A 30 -9.79 12.91 10.08
N PRO A 31 -8.79 12.85 10.99
CA PRO A 31 -8.39 11.62 11.68
C PRO A 31 -9.54 10.83 12.29
N LYS A 32 -10.39 11.47 13.09
CA LYS A 32 -11.54 10.81 13.72
C LYS A 32 -12.54 10.21 12.74
N GLN A 33 -12.57 10.67 11.49
CA GLN A 33 -13.52 10.18 10.48
C GLN A 33 -12.93 9.09 9.58
N TYR A 34 -11.60 9.00 9.49
CA TYR A 34 -10.92 8.11 8.55
C TYR A 34 -10.10 7.01 9.23
N LEU A 35 -9.32 7.40 10.26
CA LEU A 35 -8.31 6.54 10.85
C LEU A 35 -8.83 5.68 12.00
N TYR A 36 -9.97 6.03 12.58
CA TYR A 36 -10.55 5.33 13.72
C TYR A 36 -12.02 5.02 13.46
N HIS A 37 -12.41 3.77 13.58
CA HIS A 37 -13.81 3.38 13.48
C HIS A 37 -14.65 4.13 14.53
N HIS A 38 -15.86 4.53 14.19
CA HIS A 38 -16.71 5.34 15.07
C HIS A 38 -16.92 4.75 16.48
N SER A 39 -16.89 3.40 16.62
CA SER A 39 -16.98 2.72 17.92
C SER A 39 -15.72 2.87 18.78
N THR A 40 -14.59 3.28 18.20
CA THR A 40 -13.29 3.36 18.88
C THR A 40 -12.81 4.79 19.12
N VAL A 41 -13.43 5.78 18.50
CA VAL A 41 -13.01 7.21 18.57
C VAL A 41 -12.90 7.72 20.02
N ALA A 42 -13.74 7.24 20.94
CA ALA A 42 -13.69 7.65 22.35
C ALA A 42 -12.39 7.24 23.05
N TYR A 43 -11.67 6.24 22.56
CA TYR A 43 -10.38 5.77 23.10
C TYR A 43 -9.18 6.55 22.54
N TYR A 44 -9.43 7.43 21.58
CA TYR A 44 -8.43 8.30 20.95
C TYR A 44 -8.83 9.78 21.10
N PRO A 45 -8.89 10.31 22.34
CA PRO A 45 -9.38 11.67 22.59
C PRO A 45 -8.52 12.75 21.90
N ASP A 46 -7.22 12.48 21.70
CA ASP A 46 -6.26 13.39 21.08
C ASP A 46 -6.33 13.37 19.54
N ALA A 47 -7.06 12.43 18.94
CA ALA A 47 -7.30 12.44 17.51
C ALA A 47 -8.05 13.70 17.09
N SER A 48 -7.62 14.32 15.97
CA SER A 48 -8.17 15.60 15.54
C SER A 48 -9.55 15.47 14.87
N ASP A 49 -10.40 16.46 15.10
CA ASP A 49 -11.67 16.70 14.39
C ASP A 49 -11.48 17.61 13.16
N ARG A 50 -10.24 18.04 12.88
CA ARG A 50 -9.89 18.93 11.78
C ARG A 50 -9.15 18.17 10.70
N GLU A 51 -9.15 18.74 9.50
CA GLU A 51 -8.33 18.25 8.41
C GLU A 51 -6.84 18.31 8.77
N GLU A 52 -6.15 17.24 8.49
CA GLU A 52 -4.72 17.09 8.69
C GLU A 52 -4.10 16.36 7.49
N GLU A 53 -2.83 16.64 7.22
CA GLU A 53 -2.08 16.08 6.11
C GLU A 53 -1.45 14.74 6.49
N TYR A 54 -1.57 13.77 5.58
CA TYR A 54 -0.97 12.44 5.69
C TYR A 54 -0.18 12.12 4.43
N PRO A 55 1.04 11.55 4.55
CA PRO A 55 1.86 11.22 3.38
C PRO A 55 1.20 10.14 2.53
N VAL A 56 1.68 10.02 1.28
CA VAL A 56 1.34 8.93 0.38
C VAL A 56 2.62 8.23 -0.03
N PHE A 57 2.92 7.10 0.62
CA PHE A 57 4.11 6.32 0.35
C PHE A 57 3.89 5.23 -0.68
N THR A 58 4.85 5.10 -1.58
CA THR A 58 5.10 3.95 -2.45
C THR A 58 6.42 3.31 -2.05
N TYR A 59 6.70 2.09 -2.52
CA TYR A 59 7.88 1.36 -2.09
C TYR A 59 8.64 0.79 -3.28
N LEU A 60 9.86 1.29 -3.53
CA LEU A 60 10.77 0.74 -4.54
C LEU A 60 11.57 -0.40 -3.93
N VAL A 61 11.51 -1.57 -4.57
CA VAL A 61 12.28 -2.76 -4.20
C VAL A 61 13.47 -2.88 -5.15
N GLU A 62 14.66 -2.87 -4.57
CA GLU A 62 15.96 -2.91 -5.23
C GLU A 62 16.76 -4.16 -4.81
N GLY A 63 17.83 -4.50 -5.53
CA GLY A 63 18.77 -5.57 -5.15
C GLY A 63 18.51 -6.93 -5.80
N GLY A 64 17.39 -7.10 -6.51
CA GLY A 64 17.10 -8.28 -7.33
C GLY A 64 17.48 -8.09 -8.80
N ASP A 65 17.12 -9.10 -9.63
CA ASP A 65 17.30 -9.03 -11.09
C ASP A 65 16.36 -8.02 -11.77
N LYS A 66 15.36 -7.52 -11.05
CA LYS A 66 14.34 -6.59 -11.51
C LYS A 66 14.08 -5.51 -10.47
N LEU A 67 13.76 -4.31 -10.97
CA LEU A 67 13.22 -3.24 -10.16
C LEU A 67 11.71 -3.39 -10.04
N LEU A 68 11.21 -3.43 -8.81
CA LEU A 68 9.78 -3.54 -8.54
C LEU A 68 9.30 -2.33 -7.74
N LEU A 69 8.16 -1.77 -8.14
CA LEU A 69 7.49 -0.70 -7.40
C LEU A 69 6.16 -1.23 -6.84
N VAL A 70 5.91 -0.98 -5.56
CA VAL A 70 4.61 -1.22 -4.92
C VAL A 70 3.85 0.10 -4.91
N ASP A 71 2.77 0.16 -5.67
CA ASP A 71 1.96 1.34 -5.98
C ASP A 71 2.75 2.45 -6.72
N THR A 72 2.05 3.36 -7.38
CA THR A 72 2.66 4.46 -8.16
C THR A 72 2.35 5.85 -7.59
N GLY A 73 1.62 5.90 -6.47
CA GLY A 73 1.35 7.14 -5.75
C GLY A 73 0.17 7.92 -6.26
N MET A 74 0.04 9.15 -5.76
CA MET A 74 -1.14 9.98 -5.92
C MET A 74 -1.11 10.86 -7.18
N ALA A 75 -2.30 11.37 -7.51
CA ALA A 75 -2.52 12.36 -8.55
C ALA A 75 -1.89 13.74 -8.20
N TYR A 76 -1.68 14.57 -9.22
CA TYR A 76 -1.26 15.95 -9.04
C TYR A 76 -2.33 16.78 -8.30
N THR A 77 -1.90 17.90 -7.70
CA THR A 77 -2.68 18.73 -6.77
C THR A 77 -4.09 19.06 -7.25
N GLU A 78 -4.23 19.63 -8.47
CA GLU A 78 -5.54 20.08 -8.96
C GLU A 78 -6.53 18.93 -9.13
N ARG A 79 -6.04 17.74 -9.44
CA ARG A 79 -6.87 16.55 -9.56
C ARG A 79 -7.25 15.99 -8.20
N ALA A 80 -6.27 15.85 -7.30
CA ALA A 80 -6.47 15.38 -5.93
C ALA A 80 -7.45 16.26 -5.15
N ASP A 81 -7.23 17.57 -5.16
CA ASP A 81 -8.07 18.56 -4.47
C ASP A 81 -9.50 18.60 -5.01
N LYS A 82 -9.65 18.60 -6.33
CA LYS A 82 -10.97 18.76 -6.96
C LYS A 82 -11.86 17.53 -6.87
N TYR A 83 -11.30 16.34 -7.11
CA TYR A 83 -12.11 15.13 -7.29
C TYR A 83 -12.12 14.22 -6.07
N HIS A 84 -11.14 14.37 -5.15
CA HIS A 84 -10.94 13.44 -4.03
C HIS A 84 -11.08 14.12 -2.69
N HIS A 85 -9.97 14.48 -2.06
CA HIS A 85 -9.95 15.12 -0.75
C HIS A 85 -9.49 16.56 -0.89
N HIS A 86 -10.38 17.50 -0.59
CA HIS A 86 -10.06 18.92 -0.62
C HIS A 86 -8.83 19.23 0.23
N GLY A 87 -7.90 20.04 -0.28
CA GLY A 87 -6.64 20.33 0.37
C GLY A 87 -5.52 19.29 0.16
N SER A 88 -5.80 18.14 -0.49
CA SER A 88 -4.74 17.19 -0.85
C SER A 88 -3.85 17.78 -1.93
N TYR A 89 -2.53 17.52 -1.83
CA TYR A 89 -1.58 18.15 -2.73
C TYR A 89 -0.33 17.30 -2.98
N GLN A 90 0.22 17.49 -4.18
CA GLN A 90 1.51 16.93 -4.58
C GLN A 90 2.48 18.08 -4.80
N PRO A 91 3.44 18.32 -3.87
CA PRO A 91 4.46 19.36 -4.05
C PRO A 91 5.27 19.16 -5.33
N GLU A 92 5.80 20.24 -5.88
CA GLU A 92 6.70 20.18 -7.03
C GLU A 92 7.87 19.22 -6.76
N GLY A 93 8.14 18.33 -7.72
CA GLY A 93 9.18 17.31 -7.59
C GLY A 93 8.83 16.12 -6.69
N MET A 94 7.56 15.95 -6.27
CA MET A 94 7.10 14.78 -5.52
C MET A 94 6.33 13.77 -6.39
N ALA A 95 6.03 14.06 -7.64
CA ALA A 95 5.51 13.03 -8.54
C ALA A 95 6.49 11.84 -8.61
N ILE A 96 5.97 10.63 -8.74
CA ILE A 96 6.80 9.41 -8.68
C ILE A 96 7.97 9.44 -9.66
N ALA A 97 7.78 9.99 -10.88
CA ALA A 97 8.85 10.13 -11.87
C ALA A 97 9.99 11.06 -11.39
N ASP A 98 9.64 12.16 -10.72
CA ASP A 98 10.61 13.12 -10.18
C ASP A 98 11.37 12.52 -8.99
N GLN A 99 10.67 11.73 -8.16
CA GLN A 99 11.30 11.05 -7.03
C GLN A 99 12.25 9.94 -7.50
N LEU A 100 11.87 9.16 -8.51
CA LEU A 100 12.76 8.18 -9.13
C LEU A 100 14.00 8.86 -9.73
N ALA A 101 13.84 10.00 -10.41
CA ALA A 101 14.95 10.74 -10.99
C ALA A 101 15.98 11.21 -9.93
N LYS A 102 15.53 11.61 -8.74
CA LYS A 102 16.43 12.01 -7.62
C LYS A 102 17.33 10.89 -7.14
N ILE A 103 16.94 9.64 -7.35
CA ILE A 103 17.71 8.45 -6.96
C ILE A 103 18.35 7.73 -8.16
N GLY A 104 18.30 8.34 -9.36
CA GLY A 104 18.99 7.88 -10.54
C GLY A 104 18.21 6.93 -11.44
N TYR A 105 16.90 6.76 -11.21
CA TYR A 105 16.00 5.94 -12.02
C TYR A 105 15.03 6.79 -12.84
N LYS A 106 14.43 6.19 -13.84
CA LYS A 106 13.27 6.71 -14.59
C LYS A 106 12.14 5.68 -14.51
N PRO A 107 10.89 6.07 -14.78
CA PRO A 107 9.77 5.14 -14.81
C PRO A 107 9.99 3.94 -15.75
N GLU A 108 10.71 4.14 -16.89
CA GLU A 108 11.02 3.09 -17.86
C GLU A 108 12.03 2.06 -17.34
N ASP A 109 12.74 2.34 -16.26
CA ASP A 109 13.68 1.40 -15.62
C ASP A 109 12.95 0.40 -14.70
N ILE A 110 11.67 0.65 -14.36
CA ILE A 110 10.86 -0.22 -13.52
C ILE A 110 10.33 -1.39 -14.36
N ASP A 111 10.65 -2.61 -13.95
CA ASP A 111 10.23 -3.84 -14.63
C ASP A 111 8.84 -4.33 -14.19
N ILE A 112 8.51 -4.06 -12.92
CA ILE A 112 7.30 -4.58 -12.28
C ILE A 112 6.65 -3.49 -11.44
N VAL A 113 5.33 -3.34 -11.57
CA VAL A 113 4.52 -2.58 -10.62
C VAL A 113 3.46 -3.52 -10.04
N VAL A 114 3.39 -3.60 -8.71
CA VAL A 114 2.37 -4.35 -8.00
C VAL A 114 1.47 -3.37 -7.28
N PHE A 115 0.18 -3.42 -7.56
CA PHE A 115 -0.78 -2.58 -6.85
C PHE A 115 -1.34 -3.28 -5.62
N THR A 116 -1.35 -2.57 -4.50
CA THR A 116 -2.09 -3.01 -3.32
C THR A 116 -3.59 -2.93 -3.60
N HIS A 117 -4.02 -1.85 -4.23
CA HIS A 117 -5.37 -1.62 -4.75
C HIS A 117 -5.36 -0.46 -5.77
N LEU A 118 -6.50 -0.13 -6.37
CA LEU A 118 -6.57 0.84 -7.47
C LEU A 118 -7.25 2.17 -7.10
N HIS A 119 -7.18 2.62 -5.84
CA HIS A 119 -7.60 3.97 -5.51
C HIS A 119 -6.66 5.02 -6.10
N TRP A 120 -7.17 6.22 -6.30
CA TRP A 120 -6.58 7.34 -7.01
C TRP A 120 -5.19 7.78 -6.51
N ASP A 121 -4.90 7.53 -5.25
CA ASP A 121 -3.65 7.87 -4.57
C ASP A 121 -2.63 6.71 -4.54
N HIS A 122 -2.97 5.57 -5.17
CA HIS A 122 -2.08 4.41 -5.28
C HIS A 122 -1.68 4.08 -6.72
N CYS A 123 -2.47 4.49 -7.72
CA CYS A 123 -2.28 4.02 -9.09
C CYS A 123 -2.12 5.14 -10.14
N PHE A 124 -1.71 6.35 -9.74
CA PHE A 124 -1.58 7.45 -10.69
C PHE A 124 -0.27 7.37 -11.50
N TYR A 125 -0.20 8.05 -12.66
CA TYR A 125 0.96 8.07 -13.58
C TYR A 125 1.36 6.73 -14.19
N MET A 126 0.48 5.74 -14.26
CA MET A 126 0.79 4.42 -14.80
C MET A 126 1.32 4.45 -16.23
N GLU A 127 0.86 5.41 -17.03
CA GLU A 127 1.28 5.60 -18.43
C GLU A 127 2.78 5.89 -18.60
N LYS A 128 3.48 6.28 -17.53
CA LYS A 128 4.93 6.54 -17.56
C LYS A 128 5.77 5.27 -17.47
N PHE A 129 5.22 4.19 -16.94
CA PHE A 129 5.93 2.93 -16.70
C PHE A 129 5.83 1.98 -17.92
N THR A 130 6.35 2.44 -19.07
CA THR A 130 6.14 1.81 -20.36
C THR A 130 6.74 0.42 -20.51
N ASN A 131 7.71 0.05 -19.70
CA ASN A 131 8.37 -1.26 -19.70
C ASN A 131 7.85 -2.19 -18.60
N ALA A 132 7.07 -1.67 -17.66
CA ALA A 132 6.62 -2.43 -16.49
C ALA A 132 5.50 -3.42 -16.83
N LYS A 133 5.51 -4.57 -16.16
CA LYS A 133 4.34 -5.43 -16.01
C LYS A 133 3.57 -5.00 -14.79
N PHE A 134 2.27 -4.79 -14.94
CA PHE A 134 1.38 -4.38 -13.86
C PHE A 134 0.65 -5.58 -13.28
N TYR A 135 0.69 -5.74 -11.97
CA TYR A 135 0.01 -6.82 -11.25
C TYR A 135 -1.01 -6.25 -10.26
N VAL A 136 -2.20 -6.81 -10.26
CA VAL A 136 -3.29 -6.42 -9.35
C VAL A 136 -4.18 -7.62 -9.04
N ASN A 137 -4.84 -7.61 -7.88
CA ASN A 137 -5.86 -8.62 -7.59
C ASN A 137 -7.02 -8.52 -8.57
N LYS A 138 -7.50 -9.66 -9.07
CA LYS A 138 -8.59 -9.73 -10.05
C LYS A 138 -9.88 -9.07 -9.57
N LYS A 139 -10.27 -9.34 -8.31
CA LYS A 139 -11.49 -8.74 -7.71
C LYS A 139 -11.39 -7.22 -7.62
N GLU A 140 -10.17 -6.71 -7.33
CA GLU A 140 -9.91 -5.27 -7.31
C GLU A 140 -10.10 -4.65 -8.70
N TYR A 141 -9.47 -5.24 -9.70
CA TYR A 141 -9.58 -4.78 -11.08
C TYR A 141 -11.02 -4.81 -11.59
N GLU A 142 -11.72 -5.94 -11.40
CA GLU A 142 -13.11 -6.10 -11.84
C GLU A 142 -14.02 -5.04 -11.18
N PHE A 143 -13.88 -4.80 -9.88
CA PHE A 143 -14.65 -3.78 -9.17
C PHE A 143 -14.26 -2.36 -9.59
N ALA A 144 -12.97 -2.08 -9.76
CA ALA A 144 -12.48 -0.78 -10.19
C ALA A 144 -12.97 -0.39 -11.59
N MET A 145 -13.19 -1.38 -12.47
CA MET A 145 -13.73 -1.16 -13.82
C MET A 145 -15.20 -0.79 -13.84
N ASP A 146 -16.01 -1.29 -12.89
CA ASP A 146 -17.45 -0.98 -12.77
C ASP A 146 -17.87 -0.85 -11.29
N PRO A 147 -17.35 0.18 -10.58
CA PRO A 147 -17.66 0.37 -9.18
C PRO A 147 -19.09 0.88 -8.98
N ILE A 148 -19.67 0.61 -7.81
CA ILE A 148 -20.93 1.26 -7.43
C ILE A 148 -20.72 2.79 -7.23
N PRO A 149 -21.78 3.63 -7.33
CA PRO A 149 -21.64 5.10 -7.26
C PRO A 149 -20.90 5.66 -6.06
N LEU A 150 -20.97 4.96 -4.92
CA LEU A 150 -20.25 5.34 -3.69
C LEU A 150 -18.72 5.40 -3.88
N TYR A 151 -18.17 4.58 -4.78
CA TYR A 151 -16.73 4.46 -5.04
C TYR A 151 -16.27 5.15 -6.33
N TYR A 152 -17.13 5.91 -7.03
CA TYR A 152 -16.74 6.62 -8.25
C TYR A 152 -15.51 7.51 -8.04
N LYS A 153 -15.45 8.22 -6.90
CA LYS A 153 -14.29 9.06 -6.58
C LYS A 153 -13.03 8.24 -6.34
N SER A 154 -13.14 7.14 -5.60
CA SER A 154 -11.99 6.30 -5.26
C SER A 154 -11.29 5.72 -6.49
N TYR A 155 -12.07 5.27 -7.48
CA TYR A 155 -11.56 4.64 -8.71
C TYR A 155 -11.57 5.57 -9.93
N GLU A 156 -11.83 6.85 -9.73
CA GLU A 156 -11.93 7.83 -10.83
C GLU A 156 -12.83 7.36 -11.98
N ALA A 157 -14.01 6.87 -11.63
CA ALA A 157 -14.94 6.31 -12.59
C ALA A 157 -15.30 7.29 -13.70
N PRO A 158 -15.50 6.84 -14.97
CA PRO A 158 -15.80 7.72 -16.11
C PRO A 158 -17.02 8.63 -15.91
N GLN A 159 -17.92 8.27 -15.01
CA GLN A 159 -19.10 9.08 -14.64
C GLN A 159 -18.72 10.44 -14.03
N LEU A 160 -17.49 10.59 -13.55
CA LEU A 160 -16.94 11.88 -13.09
C LEU A 160 -16.47 12.78 -14.25
N GLY A 161 -16.50 12.31 -15.50
CA GLY A 161 -16.02 13.04 -16.67
C GLY A 161 -14.49 13.11 -16.77
N ILE A 162 -13.78 12.20 -16.12
CA ILE A 162 -12.32 12.09 -16.14
C ILE A 162 -11.90 10.68 -16.59
N THR A 163 -10.69 10.58 -17.12
CA THR A 163 -10.10 9.27 -17.46
C THR A 163 -9.37 8.71 -16.26
N ARG A 164 -9.68 7.48 -15.88
CA ARG A 164 -8.99 6.78 -14.79
C ARG A 164 -7.55 6.43 -15.18
N PRO A 165 -6.60 6.36 -14.22
CA PRO A 165 -5.18 6.13 -14.51
C PRO A 165 -4.90 4.79 -15.22
N PHE A 166 -5.71 3.79 -14.95
CA PHE A 166 -5.56 2.42 -15.49
C PHE A 166 -6.41 2.15 -16.73
N GLU A 167 -7.04 3.18 -17.33
CA GLU A 167 -7.86 3.00 -18.53
C GLU A 167 -6.99 2.54 -19.72
N GLY A 168 -7.35 1.37 -20.29
CA GLY A 168 -6.63 0.79 -21.43
C GLY A 168 -5.27 0.18 -21.11
N ILE A 169 -4.86 0.18 -19.85
CA ILE A 169 -3.60 -0.46 -19.43
C ILE A 169 -3.82 -1.96 -19.19
N LYS A 170 -2.96 -2.78 -19.81
CA LYS A 170 -2.98 -4.22 -19.59
C LYS A 170 -2.40 -4.55 -18.22
N MET A 171 -3.15 -5.30 -17.42
CA MET A 171 -2.72 -5.81 -16.13
C MET A 171 -2.74 -7.34 -16.09
N GLU A 172 -1.80 -7.92 -15.34
CA GLU A 172 -1.80 -9.34 -14.96
C GLU A 172 -2.64 -9.49 -13.70
N LEU A 173 -3.74 -10.24 -13.82
CA LEU A 173 -4.73 -10.39 -12.75
C LEU A 173 -4.37 -11.57 -11.84
N LEU A 174 -4.25 -11.31 -10.54
CA LEU A 174 -3.88 -12.28 -9.53
C LEU A 174 -5.11 -12.77 -8.75
N GLU A 175 -5.08 -14.04 -8.34
CA GLU A 175 -6.06 -14.64 -7.44
C GLU A 175 -5.31 -15.37 -6.31
N GLY A 176 -5.63 -15.03 -5.05
CA GLY A 176 -4.96 -15.61 -3.89
C GLY A 176 -3.52 -15.12 -3.70
N GLU A 177 -2.69 -15.99 -3.12
CA GLU A 177 -1.26 -15.71 -2.91
C GLU A 177 -0.45 -16.02 -4.18
N ALA A 178 0.51 -15.15 -4.51
CA ALA A 178 1.40 -15.37 -5.65
C ALA A 178 2.81 -14.82 -5.38
N GLU A 179 3.83 -15.53 -5.85
CA GLU A 179 5.19 -15.00 -5.92
C GLU A 179 5.33 -14.20 -7.22
N ILE A 180 5.71 -12.94 -7.09
CA ILE A 180 5.85 -11.98 -8.21
C ILE A 180 7.27 -12.04 -8.78
N MET A 181 8.25 -12.12 -7.90
CA MET A 181 9.65 -12.41 -8.19
C MET A 181 10.28 -13.04 -6.93
N PRO A 182 11.48 -13.66 -7.04
CA PRO A 182 12.14 -14.26 -5.88
C PRO A 182 12.23 -13.30 -4.70
N GLY A 183 11.64 -13.71 -3.55
CA GLY A 183 11.59 -12.92 -2.33
C GLY A 183 10.49 -11.84 -2.27
N VAL A 184 9.64 -11.72 -3.28
CA VAL A 184 8.49 -10.82 -3.26
C VAL A 184 7.20 -11.57 -3.54
N ARG A 185 6.27 -11.56 -2.61
CA ARG A 185 4.97 -12.26 -2.68
C ARG A 185 3.83 -11.32 -2.37
N VAL A 186 2.66 -11.60 -2.94
CA VAL A 186 1.40 -10.95 -2.59
C VAL A 186 0.50 -11.90 -1.85
N PHE A 187 -0.38 -11.35 -1.01
CA PHE A 187 -1.45 -12.10 -0.35
C PHE A 187 -2.68 -11.20 -0.16
N GLU A 188 -3.87 -11.80 -0.24
CA GLU A 188 -5.11 -11.05 -0.15
C GLU A 188 -5.31 -10.47 1.27
N THR A 189 -5.61 -9.17 1.33
CA THR A 189 -5.97 -8.44 2.55
C THR A 189 -7.20 -7.55 2.29
N PRO A 190 -8.34 -8.16 1.89
CA PRO A 190 -9.55 -7.41 1.55
C PRO A 190 -10.12 -6.68 2.75
N GLY A 191 -10.94 -5.68 2.49
CA GLY A 191 -11.67 -4.94 3.51
C GLY A 191 -11.63 -3.45 3.28
N HIS A 192 -10.49 -2.82 3.13
CA HIS A 192 -10.39 -1.43 2.67
C HIS A 192 -11.01 -1.30 1.27
N SER A 193 -10.54 -2.08 0.35
CA SER A 193 -11.19 -2.35 -0.94
C SER A 193 -11.50 -3.84 -1.10
N ILE A 194 -12.31 -4.19 -2.11
CA ILE A 194 -12.83 -5.55 -2.29
C ILE A 194 -11.72 -6.55 -2.61
N GLY A 195 -10.74 -6.12 -3.39
CA GLY A 195 -9.62 -6.95 -3.84
C GLY A 195 -8.27 -6.46 -3.32
N HIS A 196 -8.24 -5.72 -2.21
CA HIS A 196 -6.99 -5.27 -1.61
C HIS A 196 -6.04 -6.44 -1.34
N GLN A 197 -4.75 -6.23 -1.58
CA GLN A 197 -3.68 -7.17 -1.29
C GLN A 197 -2.48 -6.46 -0.67
N SER A 198 -1.71 -7.19 0.12
CA SER A 198 -0.45 -6.73 0.70
C SER A 198 0.73 -7.41 0.03
N VAL A 199 1.91 -6.79 0.10
CA VAL A 199 3.14 -7.29 -0.53
C VAL A 199 4.17 -7.62 0.53
N GLU A 200 4.58 -8.88 0.61
CA GLU A 200 5.69 -9.35 1.44
C GLU A 200 7.01 -9.24 0.66
N ILE A 201 8.06 -8.76 1.33
CA ILE A 201 9.39 -8.59 0.76
C ILE A 201 10.40 -9.15 1.74
N ASP A 202 11.10 -10.22 1.33
CA ASP A 202 12.18 -10.82 2.11
C ASP A 202 13.47 -10.02 1.90
N THR A 203 14.08 -9.55 3.00
CA THR A 203 15.32 -8.76 2.99
C THR A 203 16.37 -9.41 3.90
N ALA A 204 17.60 -8.89 3.88
CA ALA A 204 18.67 -9.35 4.78
C ALA A 204 18.32 -9.17 6.28
N THR A 205 17.50 -8.18 6.61
CA THR A 205 17.10 -7.88 8.00
C THR A 205 15.73 -8.43 8.38
N GLY A 206 15.14 -9.31 7.56
CA GLY A 206 13.84 -9.94 7.78
C GLY A 206 12.79 -9.55 6.76
N ARG A 207 11.57 -10.04 6.98
CA ARG A 207 10.44 -9.84 6.08
C ARG A 207 9.70 -8.54 6.40
N TYR A 208 9.55 -7.70 5.39
CA TYR A 208 8.70 -6.51 5.44
C TYR A 208 7.36 -6.76 4.73
N ILE A 209 6.32 -6.04 5.16
CA ILE A 209 5.00 -6.10 4.54
C ILE A 209 4.55 -4.69 4.18
N CYS A 210 4.46 -4.39 2.87
CA CYS A 210 3.76 -3.20 2.37
C CYS A 210 2.27 -3.50 2.45
N CYS A 211 1.57 -2.90 3.41
CA CYS A 211 0.20 -3.25 3.75
C CYS A 211 -0.86 -2.38 3.04
N GLY A 212 -0.45 -1.44 2.16
CA GLY A 212 -1.38 -0.50 1.54
C GLY A 212 -2.28 0.15 2.60
N ASP A 213 -3.56 0.26 2.29
CA ASP A 213 -4.58 0.85 3.14
C ASP A 213 -5.33 -0.15 4.04
N ALA A 214 -4.87 -1.41 4.09
CA ALA A 214 -5.36 -2.33 5.10
C ALA A 214 -5.02 -1.83 6.51
N ILE A 215 -3.88 -1.13 6.67
CA ILE A 215 -3.45 -0.42 7.87
C ILE A 215 -3.04 0.99 7.46
N PHE A 216 -3.82 2.00 7.81
CA PHE A 216 -3.51 3.41 7.48
C PHE A 216 -2.35 3.94 8.32
N ILE A 217 -2.42 3.72 9.63
CA ILE A 217 -1.44 4.15 10.63
C ILE A 217 -1.18 3.04 11.63
N MET A 218 -0.04 3.07 12.29
CA MET A 218 0.34 2.02 13.25
C MET A 218 -0.61 1.91 14.44
N ASP A 219 -1.38 2.96 14.76
CA ASP A 219 -2.45 2.85 15.75
C ASP A 219 -3.50 1.78 15.39
N ASN A 220 -3.73 1.53 14.10
CA ASN A 220 -4.67 0.49 13.68
C ASN A 220 -4.24 -0.93 14.09
N THR A 221 -2.98 -1.13 14.45
CA THR A 221 -2.48 -2.41 14.97
C THR A 221 -2.62 -2.56 16.48
N LYS A 222 -2.95 -1.48 17.21
CA LYS A 222 -2.99 -1.45 18.68
C LYS A 222 -4.29 -2.05 19.21
N PRO A 223 -4.23 -2.85 20.29
CA PRO A 223 -5.42 -3.34 20.97
C PRO A 223 -6.11 -2.21 21.76
N ILE A 224 -7.39 -2.39 22.04
CA ILE A 224 -8.17 -1.58 23.00
C ILE A 224 -8.71 -2.55 24.05
N GLU A 225 -7.98 -2.70 25.15
CA GLU A 225 -8.23 -3.73 26.16
C GLU A 225 -9.59 -3.58 26.83
N GLU A 226 -10.06 -2.35 27.03
CA GLU A 226 -11.32 -2.03 27.71
C GLU A 226 -12.56 -2.60 26.99
N ILE A 227 -12.46 -2.82 25.69
CA ILE A 227 -13.53 -3.39 24.88
C ILE A 227 -13.15 -4.71 24.20
N HIS A 228 -12.03 -5.31 24.63
CA HIS A 228 -11.52 -6.58 24.11
C HIS A 228 -11.29 -6.59 22.60
N TYR A 229 -10.80 -5.49 22.04
CA TYR A 229 -10.41 -5.39 20.64
C TYR A 229 -8.90 -5.65 20.50
N ASP A 230 -8.52 -6.59 19.64
CA ASP A 230 -7.11 -6.92 19.35
C ASP A 230 -6.45 -5.94 18.37
N ILE A 231 -7.26 -5.08 17.76
CA ILE A 231 -6.85 -4.03 16.83
C ILE A 231 -7.74 -2.79 17.01
N THR A 232 -7.31 -1.67 16.44
CA THR A 232 -8.11 -0.45 16.29
C THR A 232 -8.51 -0.30 14.82
N PRO A 233 -9.72 -0.70 14.40
CA PRO A 233 -10.08 -0.67 12.99
C PRO A 233 -10.19 0.76 12.48
N PRO A 234 -9.75 1.03 11.22
CA PRO A 234 -10.01 2.31 10.54
C PRO A 234 -11.50 2.45 10.20
N ASN A 235 -11.93 3.66 9.83
CA ASN A 235 -13.34 3.93 9.44
C ASN A 235 -13.54 3.95 7.90
N ARG A 236 -12.53 3.58 7.13
CA ARG A 236 -12.60 3.49 5.66
C ARG A 236 -12.43 2.04 5.23
N PHE A 237 -13.52 1.45 4.80
CA PHE A 237 -13.59 0.05 4.39
C PHE A 237 -14.76 -0.19 3.46
N SER A 238 -14.65 -1.20 2.62
CA SER A 238 -15.74 -1.79 1.86
C SER A 238 -16.46 -2.89 2.65
N ASP A 239 -15.71 -3.60 3.51
CA ASP A 239 -16.22 -4.62 4.43
C ASP A 239 -15.38 -4.63 5.72
N ILE A 240 -16.01 -4.25 6.84
CA ILE A 240 -15.34 -4.15 8.14
C ILE A 240 -14.88 -5.51 8.68
N VAL A 241 -15.61 -6.58 8.42
CA VAL A 241 -15.24 -7.93 8.91
C VAL A 241 -13.98 -8.42 8.20
N SER A 242 -13.90 -8.20 6.91
CA SER A 242 -12.70 -8.51 6.11
C SER A 242 -11.54 -7.60 6.50
N ALA A 243 -11.76 -6.30 6.70
CA ALA A 243 -10.73 -5.36 7.15
C ALA A 243 -10.12 -5.78 8.49
N TRP A 244 -10.97 -6.15 9.47
CA TRP A 244 -10.51 -6.67 10.76
C TRP A 244 -9.59 -7.87 10.61
N LYS A 245 -10.04 -8.90 9.89
CA LYS A 245 -9.26 -10.12 9.65
C LYS A 245 -7.96 -9.87 8.89
N SER A 246 -7.98 -8.91 7.96
CA SER A 246 -6.78 -8.53 7.19
C SER A 246 -5.73 -7.88 8.07
N ILE A 247 -6.11 -7.00 9.00
CA ILE A 247 -5.17 -6.40 9.97
C ILE A 247 -4.59 -7.50 10.88
N GLU A 248 -5.42 -8.40 11.41
CA GLU A 248 -4.95 -9.55 12.21
C GLU A 248 -3.99 -10.44 11.42
N LEU A 249 -4.29 -10.72 10.15
CA LEU A 249 -3.45 -11.52 9.27
C LEU A 249 -2.10 -10.85 9.02
N ILE A 250 -2.08 -9.54 8.73
CA ILE A 250 -0.85 -8.77 8.54
C ILE A 250 0.00 -8.82 9.82
N LYS A 251 -0.59 -8.57 10.98
CA LYS A 251 0.10 -8.68 12.28
C LYS A 251 0.68 -10.08 12.53
N ALA A 252 -0.06 -11.14 12.18
CA ALA A 252 0.39 -12.52 12.36
C ALA A 252 1.51 -12.91 11.38
N ARG A 253 1.57 -12.31 10.18
CA ARG A 253 2.62 -12.56 9.18
C ARG A 253 3.87 -11.73 9.41
N ALA A 254 3.74 -10.56 10.01
CA ALA A 254 4.86 -9.70 10.32
C ALA A 254 5.71 -10.31 11.43
N GLU A 255 7.05 -10.32 11.25
CA GLU A 255 7.99 -10.76 12.29
C GLU A 255 7.96 -9.83 13.50
N SER A 256 7.69 -8.55 13.26
CA SER A 256 7.48 -7.49 14.26
C SER A 256 6.72 -6.32 13.62
N LEU A 257 6.10 -5.48 14.45
CA LEU A 257 5.29 -4.36 13.95
C LEU A 257 6.10 -3.33 13.17
N ASP A 258 7.39 -3.16 13.47
CA ASP A 258 8.29 -2.29 12.72
C ASP A 258 8.60 -2.78 11.30
N LYS A 259 8.24 -4.02 10.96
CA LYS A 259 8.31 -4.57 9.61
C LYS A 259 7.05 -4.31 8.76
N ILE A 260 6.01 -3.71 9.33
CA ILE A 260 4.82 -3.27 8.62
C ILE A 260 5.09 -1.88 8.04
N LEU A 261 4.83 -1.71 6.75
CA LEU A 261 5.04 -0.47 6.00
C LEU A 261 3.68 0.05 5.53
N THR A 262 3.27 1.15 6.14
CA THR A 262 1.97 1.83 5.89
C THR A 262 2.11 2.91 4.82
N CYS A 263 1.04 3.25 4.10
CA CYS A 263 1.07 4.30 3.08
C CYS A 263 0.86 5.70 3.67
N HIS A 264 0.08 5.82 4.74
CA HIS A 264 -0.40 7.13 5.24
C HIS A 264 0.08 7.47 6.65
N ASP A 265 1.00 6.72 7.25
CA ASP A 265 1.47 7.02 8.59
C ASP A 265 2.52 8.13 8.58
N ARG A 266 2.31 9.16 9.39
CA ARG A 266 3.27 10.26 9.58
C ARG A 266 4.59 9.79 10.22
N GLU A 267 4.56 8.73 11.03
CA GLU A 267 5.76 8.14 11.61
C GLU A 267 6.72 7.64 10.52
N MET A 268 6.20 7.29 9.34
CA MET A 268 7.03 6.92 8.19
C MET A 268 7.91 8.07 7.68
N LEU A 269 7.48 9.34 7.81
CA LEU A 269 8.31 10.49 7.43
C LEU A 269 9.57 10.56 8.28
N ASP A 270 9.42 10.41 9.60
CA ASP A 270 10.55 10.39 10.54
C ASP A 270 11.43 9.15 10.32
N ARG A 271 10.83 8.01 10.08
CA ARG A 271 11.53 6.76 9.81
C ARG A 271 12.40 6.88 8.55
N VAL A 272 11.85 7.37 7.46
CA VAL A 272 12.56 7.53 6.18
C VAL A 272 13.68 8.57 6.29
N SER A 273 13.50 9.64 7.05
CA SER A 273 14.54 10.63 7.28
C SER A 273 15.78 10.05 7.97
N LYS A 274 15.59 9.05 8.84
CA LYS A 274 16.66 8.36 9.59
C LYS A 274 17.22 7.13 8.85
N THR A 275 16.34 6.43 8.14
CA THR A 275 16.66 5.17 7.46
C THR A 275 15.99 5.17 6.08
N PRO A 276 16.63 5.83 5.08
CA PRO A 276 16.04 5.99 3.74
C PRO A 276 15.97 4.70 2.93
N ILE A 277 16.72 3.67 3.35
CA ILE A 277 16.70 2.33 2.75
C ILE A 277 16.51 1.31 3.87
N LEU A 278 15.52 0.47 3.74
CA LEU A 278 15.20 -0.61 4.67
C LEU A 278 15.73 -1.94 4.13
N GLY A 279 15.99 -2.89 5.04
CA GLY A 279 16.40 -4.24 4.64
C GLY A 279 17.92 -4.43 4.47
N LEU A 280 18.72 -3.40 4.77
CA LEU A 280 20.20 -3.47 4.75
C LEU A 280 20.73 -4.17 5.99
#